data_461a59fd632f7a93f6b963e3975f0b1e
#
_entry.id   461a59fd632f7a93f6b963e3975f0b1e
#
_cell.length_a   1.000
_cell.length_b   1.000
_cell.length_c   1.000
_cell.angle_alpha   90.00
_cell.angle_beta   90.00
_cell.angle_gamma   90.00
#
_symmetry.space_group_name_H-M   'P 1'
#
loop_
_entity.id
_entity.type
_entity.pdbx_description
1 polymer ?
#
loop_
_entity_poly.entity_id
_entity_poly.type
_entity_poly.pdbx_seq_one_letter_code
_entity_poly.pdbx_strand_id
1 'polypeptide(L)'
;MNLNGNGNVNIALVSLTDQGLATARRIGKSLPGAVVQEFYIHEKALCSNNNHREGQSDPQHQLQVFQHLADIIPRLWQQHSVLIFVMATGIVVRQIASLLEGKDRDPAVLVLDEQGKFIIPLLSGHLGGANIWANQLACQIGAQAVITTATDVRGLVAPDEYARRYGWKVEPLNHLPTVNRLLLEQGCLNIWTSYSLKPDEAWVNDEHYQFLSDKDKEKANVIISSFPDLTIKDDLIYLVPPILSVGVGCRRGVSVEAVIEGVTLAIEQLGASLKSLSGIYSIDLKSDEVGLIEAAKYLRIPFQTFPGVELQAVIEREQLNRSKFVKEKIGVDGVCEAASLLGTQRGQLILPKFKGRGVTVAISLENSLSWASGPETLNI
;
A
#
# COMPACT_ATOMS: atom_id res chain seq x y z
N MET A 1 -8.49 12.50 -11.18
CA MET A 1 -7.72 11.61 -10.28
C MET A 1 -6.28 11.68 -10.72
N ASN A 2 -5.43 12.40 -10.00
CA ASN A 2 -4.00 12.40 -10.29
C ASN A 2 -3.37 11.13 -9.74
N LEU A 3 -2.67 10.38 -10.59
CA LEU A 3 -1.89 9.18 -10.25
C LEU A 3 -0.65 9.50 -9.37
N ASN A 4 -0.53 10.75 -8.93
CA ASN A 4 0.60 11.30 -8.18
C ASN A 4 0.40 11.15 -6.67
N GLY A 5 0.13 9.95 -6.21
CA GLY A 5 0.53 9.59 -4.86
C GLY A 5 2.05 9.46 -4.83
N ASN A 6 2.73 10.06 -3.85
CA ASN A 6 4.18 10.08 -3.64
C ASN A 6 4.87 8.70 -3.49
N GLY A 7 4.52 7.74 -4.33
CA GLY A 7 5.22 6.51 -4.60
C GLY A 7 5.16 6.29 -6.09
N ASN A 8 6.28 6.28 -6.78
CA ASN A 8 6.37 5.89 -8.19
C ASN A 8 5.68 4.53 -8.36
N VAL A 9 4.48 4.51 -8.97
CA VAL A 9 3.79 3.26 -9.27
C VAL A 9 4.60 2.56 -10.36
N ASN A 10 5.13 1.39 -10.04
CA ASN A 10 5.88 0.59 -11.00
C ASN A 10 4.89 -0.24 -11.82
N ILE A 11 4.87 0.00 -13.13
CA ILE A 11 3.98 -0.68 -14.08
C ILE A 11 4.82 -1.49 -15.07
N ALA A 12 4.48 -2.77 -15.26
CA ALA A 12 5.02 -3.57 -16.35
C ALA A 12 3.97 -3.72 -17.46
N LEU A 13 4.36 -3.41 -18.70
CA LEU A 13 3.60 -3.67 -19.92
C LEU A 13 4.21 -4.86 -20.64
N VAL A 14 3.46 -5.93 -20.83
CA VAL A 14 3.96 -7.19 -21.40
C VAL A 14 3.18 -7.54 -22.68
N SER A 15 3.89 -7.74 -23.77
CA SER A 15 3.30 -8.08 -25.08
C SER A 15 4.06 -9.21 -25.79
N LEU A 16 3.35 -9.93 -26.67
CA LEU A 16 3.89 -11.08 -27.42
C LEU A 16 3.95 -10.86 -28.93
N THR A 17 3.30 -9.80 -29.42
CA THR A 17 3.17 -9.52 -30.85
C THR A 17 3.49 -8.07 -31.16
N ASP A 18 3.87 -7.75 -32.39
CA ASP A 18 4.16 -6.38 -32.82
C ASP A 18 2.96 -5.45 -32.62
N GLN A 19 1.74 -5.95 -32.91
CA GLN A 19 0.51 -5.19 -32.68
C GLN A 19 0.29 -4.96 -31.18
N GLY A 20 0.52 -5.98 -30.35
CA GLY A 20 0.46 -5.87 -28.90
C GLY A 20 1.48 -4.88 -28.35
N LEU A 21 2.71 -4.85 -28.88
CA LEU A 21 3.73 -3.88 -28.51
C LEU A 21 3.32 -2.44 -28.87
N ALA A 22 2.73 -2.24 -30.06
CA ALA A 22 2.21 -0.94 -30.45
C ALA A 22 1.12 -0.45 -29.50
N THR A 23 0.23 -1.34 -29.06
CA THR A 23 -0.81 -1.05 -28.08
C THR A 23 -0.20 -0.77 -26.69
N ALA A 24 0.77 -1.57 -26.23
CA ALA A 24 1.50 -1.34 -24.98
C ALA A 24 2.16 0.05 -24.97
N ARG A 25 2.84 0.44 -26.03
CA ARG A 25 3.44 1.78 -26.19
C ARG A 25 2.41 2.91 -26.17
N ARG A 26 1.23 2.70 -26.75
CA ARG A 26 0.14 3.67 -26.67
C ARG A 26 -0.33 3.87 -25.22
N ILE A 27 -0.43 2.77 -24.45
CA ILE A 27 -0.74 2.80 -23.02
C ILE A 27 0.37 3.51 -22.25
N GLY A 28 1.64 3.15 -22.45
CA GLY A 28 2.78 3.77 -21.75
C GLY A 28 2.78 5.29 -21.89
N LYS A 29 2.52 5.80 -23.09
CA LYS A 29 2.42 7.26 -23.36
C LYS A 29 1.23 7.93 -22.64
N SER A 30 0.20 7.19 -22.28
CA SER A 30 -0.97 7.71 -21.58
C SER A 30 -0.83 7.68 -20.04
N LEU A 31 0.32 7.27 -19.50
CA LEU A 31 0.60 7.12 -18.08
C LEU A 31 1.70 8.10 -17.60
N PRO A 32 1.48 9.41 -17.64
CA PRO A 32 2.48 10.38 -17.21
C PRO A 32 2.74 10.25 -15.70
N GLY A 33 4.01 10.21 -15.30
CA GLY A 33 4.43 10.12 -13.90
C GLY A 33 4.49 8.70 -13.31
N ALA A 34 4.18 7.65 -14.08
CA ALA A 34 4.43 6.26 -13.70
C ALA A 34 5.79 5.80 -14.20
N VAL A 35 6.46 4.92 -13.46
CA VAL A 35 7.63 4.19 -13.95
C VAL A 35 7.13 3.00 -14.77
N VAL A 36 7.19 3.12 -16.09
CA VAL A 36 6.70 2.10 -17.01
C VAL A 36 7.85 1.31 -17.59
N GLN A 37 7.83 -0.01 -17.46
CA GLN A 37 8.76 -0.93 -18.10
C GLN A 37 8.03 -1.76 -19.15
N GLU A 38 8.55 -1.78 -20.37
CA GLU A 38 7.99 -2.52 -21.50
C GLU A 38 8.74 -3.84 -21.71
N PHE A 39 8.02 -4.93 -21.87
CA PHE A 39 8.55 -6.27 -22.09
C PHE A 39 7.98 -6.88 -23.37
N TYR A 40 8.87 -7.40 -24.24
CA TYR A 40 8.49 -7.96 -25.53
C TYR A 40 9.26 -9.24 -25.85
N ILE A 41 8.64 -10.19 -26.59
CA ILE A 41 9.27 -11.49 -26.89
C ILE A 41 10.35 -11.39 -27.98
N HIS A 42 11.48 -12.10 -27.78
CA HIS A 42 12.72 -11.93 -28.57
C HIS A 42 12.65 -12.44 -30.02
N GLU A 43 11.92 -13.51 -30.33
CA GLU A 43 11.97 -14.15 -31.67
C GLU A 43 11.57 -13.23 -32.83
N LYS A 44 10.81 -12.18 -32.56
CA LYS A 44 10.36 -11.19 -33.55
C LYS A 44 11.14 -9.88 -33.55
N ALA A 45 11.91 -9.58 -32.50
CA ALA A 45 12.71 -8.35 -32.43
C ALA A 45 13.86 -8.35 -33.47
N LEU A 46 14.31 -9.50 -33.93
CA LEU A 46 15.37 -9.61 -34.93
C LEU A 46 14.88 -9.39 -36.38
N CYS A 47 13.59 -9.56 -36.67
CA CYS A 47 13.04 -9.36 -38.01
C CYS A 47 12.67 -7.90 -38.31
N SER A 48 12.53 -7.04 -37.33
CA SER A 48 12.16 -5.62 -37.51
C SER A 48 13.36 -4.66 -37.61
N ASN A 49 14.59 -5.17 -37.63
CA ASN A 49 15.82 -4.35 -37.63
C ASN A 49 16.19 -3.71 -38.99
N ASN A 50 15.26 -3.62 -39.95
CA ASN A 50 15.48 -2.79 -41.13
C ASN A 50 14.52 -1.59 -41.13
N ASN A 51 14.77 -0.57 -40.36
CA ASN A 51 14.29 0.83 -40.50
C ASN A 51 13.76 1.55 -39.23
N HIS A 52 14.20 1.23 -38.05
CA HIS A 52 13.98 2.19 -36.97
C HIS A 52 15.33 2.66 -36.42
N ARG A 53 15.73 3.84 -36.90
CA ARG A 53 16.83 4.65 -36.35
C ARG A 53 16.65 4.76 -34.84
N GLU A 54 17.76 4.57 -34.14
CA GLU A 54 17.98 5.02 -32.77
C GLU A 54 17.57 6.49 -32.63
N GLY A 55 16.34 6.75 -32.25
CA GLY A 55 15.83 8.05 -31.90
C GLY A 55 15.71 8.10 -30.39
N GLN A 56 16.57 8.87 -29.75
CA GLN A 56 16.54 9.36 -28.38
C GLN A 56 15.72 8.50 -27.42
N SER A 57 16.38 7.60 -26.71
CA SER A 57 15.81 6.84 -25.61
C SER A 57 15.38 7.81 -24.50
N ASP A 58 14.09 8.02 -24.35
CA ASP A 58 13.53 8.62 -23.15
C ASP A 58 13.93 7.73 -21.96
N PRO A 59 14.63 8.23 -20.95
CA PRO A 59 15.08 7.43 -19.80
C PRO A 59 13.92 6.75 -19.05
N GLN A 60 12.67 7.12 -19.32
CA GLN A 60 11.47 6.60 -18.66
C GLN A 60 10.86 5.36 -19.38
N HIS A 61 11.29 5.04 -20.62
CA HIS A 61 10.75 3.92 -21.40
C HIS A 61 11.86 3.00 -21.88
N GLN A 62 12.20 1.99 -21.07
CA GLN A 62 13.20 0.98 -21.44
C GLN A 62 12.52 -0.30 -21.89
N LEU A 63 12.62 -0.65 -23.19
CA LEU A 63 12.16 -1.92 -23.73
C LEU A 63 13.10 -3.05 -23.28
N GLN A 64 12.58 -4.05 -22.59
CA GLN A 64 13.29 -5.28 -22.24
C GLN A 64 12.77 -6.43 -23.11
N VAL A 65 13.69 -7.23 -23.63
CA VAL A 65 13.37 -8.37 -24.48
C VAL A 65 13.52 -9.66 -23.71
N PHE A 66 12.58 -10.61 -23.86
CA PHE A 66 12.59 -11.91 -23.20
C PHE A 66 12.36 -13.05 -24.21
N GLN A 67 12.73 -14.28 -23.83
CA GLN A 67 12.52 -15.47 -24.65
C GLN A 67 11.26 -16.24 -24.23
N HIS A 68 11.09 -16.47 -22.93
CA HIS A 68 9.94 -17.19 -22.40
C HIS A 68 9.24 -16.36 -21.34
N LEU A 69 7.92 -16.28 -21.45
CA LEU A 69 7.08 -15.53 -20.53
C LEU A 69 7.22 -16.02 -19.08
N ALA A 70 7.36 -17.33 -18.90
CA ALA A 70 7.55 -17.96 -17.59
C ALA A 70 8.81 -17.49 -16.85
N ASP A 71 9.85 -17.05 -17.57
CA ASP A 71 11.12 -16.62 -16.95
C ASP A 71 11.02 -15.23 -16.32
N ILE A 72 10.15 -14.37 -16.88
CA ILE A 72 10.05 -12.98 -16.42
C ILE A 72 8.91 -12.76 -15.43
N ILE A 73 7.80 -13.48 -15.53
CA ILE A 73 6.60 -13.22 -14.72
C ILE A 73 6.85 -13.29 -13.22
N PRO A 74 7.59 -14.27 -12.64
CA PRO A 74 7.84 -14.29 -11.19
C PRO A 74 8.58 -13.04 -10.69
N ARG A 75 9.52 -12.53 -11.48
CA ARG A 75 10.25 -11.29 -11.17
C ARG A 75 9.33 -10.08 -11.26
N LEU A 76 8.54 -9.96 -12.35
CA LEU A 76 7.60 -8.85 -12.52
C LEU A 76 6.56 -8.82 -11.42
N TRP A 77 6.07 -9.99 -10.99
CA TRP A 77 5.11 -10.13 -9.90
C TRP A 77 5.58 -9.52 -8.58
N GLN A 78 6.87 -9.67 -8.28
CA GLN A 78 7.47 -9.15 -7.04
C GLN A 78 7.84 -7.66 -7.11
N GLN A 79 8.15 -7.15 -8.32
CA GLN A 79 8.72 -5.82 -8.49
C GLN A 79 7.72 -4.75 -8.89
N HIS A 80 6.54 -5.12 -9.39
CA HIS A 80 5.57 -4.18 -9.95
C HIS A 80 4.25 -4.23 -9.18
N SER A 81 3.65 -3.06 -8.99
CA SER A 81 2.32 -2.93 -8.38
C SER A 81 1.20 -3.20 -9.38
N VAL A 82 1.48 -2.99 -10.68
CA VAL A 82 0.52 -3.16 -11.77
C VAL A 82 1.16 -3.91 -12.92
N LEU A 83 0.52 -4.98 -13.36
CA LEU A 83 0.91 -5.76 -14.53
C LEU A 83 -0.17 -5.64 -15.60
N ILE A 84 0.22 -5.18 -16.78
CA ILE A 84 -0.67 -4.99 -17.93
C ILE A 84 -0.21 -5.89 -19.06
N PHE A 85 -1.04 -6.86 -19.42
CA PHE A 85 -0.75 -7.84 -20.45
C PHE A 85 -1.56 -7.56 -21.71
N VAL A 86 -0.87 -7.40 -22.84
CA VAL A 86 -1.51 -7.27 -24.16
C VAL A 86 -1.39 -8.61 -24.87
N MET A 87 -2.28 -9.54 -24.54
CA MET A 87 -2.30 -10.91 -25.04
C MET A 87 -3.60 -11.64 -24.64
N ALA A 88 -3.78 -12.87 -25.10
CA ALA A 88 -4.94 -13.68 -24.73
C ALA A 88 -5.01 -13.96 -23.22
N THR A 89 -6.17 -13.73 -22.59
CA THR A 89 -6.42 -13.91 -21.15
C THR A 89 -6.01 -15.31 -20.66
N GLY A 90 -6.27 -16.37 -21.44
CA GLY A 90 -5.90 -17.74 -21.08
C GLY A 90 -4.39 -17.96 -20.94
N ILE A 91 -3.56 -17.20 -21.65
CA ILE A 91 -2.09 -17.24 -21.50
C ILE A 91 -1.74 -16.66 -20.13
N VAL A 92 -2.27 -15.47 -19.80
CA VAL A 92 -2.00 -14.79 -18.54
C VAL A 92 -2.39 -15.65 -17.35
N VAL A 93 -3.62 -16.20 -17.35
CA VAL A 93 -4.11 -17.07 -16.27
C VAL A 93 -3.16 -18.24 -15.99
N ARG A 94 -2.67 -18.94 -17.04
CA ARG A 94 -1.75 -20.06 -16.84
C ARG A 94 -0.40 -19.63 -16.27
N GLN A 95 0.06 -18.42 -16.59
CA GLN A 95 1.35 -17.93 -16.13
C GLN A 95 1.30 -17.46 -14.67
N ILE A 96 0.19 -16.86 -14.22
CA ILE A 96 0.10 -16.30 -12.87
C ILE A 96 -0.46 -17.28 -11.83
N ALA A 97 -1.09 -18.37 -12.26
CA ALA A 97 -1.82 -19.29 -11.37
C ALA A 97 -1.01 -19.79 -10.17
N SER A 98 0.29 -20.07 -10.35
CA SER A 98 1.18 -20.56 -9.29
C SER A 98 1.74 -19.44 -8.40
N LEU A 99 1.49 -18.18 -8.73
CA LEU A 99 2.01 -17.01 -8.02
C LEU A 99 0.97 -16.36 -7.11
N LEU A 100 -0.28 -16.81 -7.18
CA LEU A 100 -1.38 -16.23 -6.40
C LEU A 100 -1.19 -16.49 -4.91
N GLU A 101 -1.13 -15.43 -4.12
CA GLU A 101 -1.02 -15.49 -2.66
C GLU A 101 -2.27 -14.96 -1.96
N GLY A 102 -2.85 -13.85 -2.44
CA GLY A 102 -4.05 -13.26 -1.84
C GLY A 102 -4.32 -11.83 -2.28
N LYS A 103 -5.54 -11.37 -2.02
CA LYS A 103 -6.06 -10.06 -2.46
C LYS A 103 -5.24 -8.85 -1.96
N ASP A 104 -4.50 -9.00 -0.87
CA ASP A 104 -3.69 -7.97 -0.23
C ASP A 104 -2.22 -7.98 -0.68
N ARG A 105 -1.82 -9.02 -1.40
CA ARG A 105 -0.43 -9.25 -1.83
C ARG A 105 -0.24 -9.19 -3.33
N ASP A 106 -1.23 -9.72 -4.05
CA ASP A 106 -1.16 -9.84 -5.49
C ASP A 106 -1.25 -8.46 -6.17
N PRO A 107 -0.43 -8.18 -7.19
CA PRO A 107 -0.48 -6.94 -7.93
C PRO A 107 -1.81 -6.77 -8.68
N ALA A 108 -2.13 -5.56 -9.08
CA ALA A 108 -3.21 -5.32 -10.03
C ALA A 108 -2.85 -5.96 -11.39
N VAL A 109 -3.71 -6.83 -11.91
CA VAL A 109 -3.48 -7.47 -13.21
C VAL A 109 -4.58 -7.06 -14.18
N LEU A 110 -4.17 -6.45 -15.29
CA LEU A 110 -5.03 -6.09 -16.40
C LEU A 110 -4.65 -6.87 -17.65
N VAL A 111 -5.64 -7.25 -18.42
CA VAL A 111 -5.45 -7.92 -19.71
C VAL A 111 -6.18 -7.16 -20.80
N LEU A 112 -5.51 -6.94 -21.91
CA LEU A 112 -6.05 -6.28 -23.09
C LEU A 112 -5.94 -7.18 -24.30
N ASP A 113 -6.87 -7.02 -25.23
CA ASP A 113 -6.72 -7.53 -26.58
C ASP A 113 -5.68 -6.73 -27.37
N GLU A 114 -5.13 -7.29 -28.42
CA GLU A 114 -4.05 -6.66 -29.21
C GLU A 114 -4.43 -5.31 -29.82
N GLN A 115 -5.71 -5.07 -30.09
CA GLN A 115 -6.19 -3.78 -30.60
C GLN A 115 -6.43 -2.76 -29.50
N GLY A 116 -6.44 -3.19 -28.24
CA GLY A 116 -6.73 -2.36 -27.08
C GLY A 116 -8.17 -1.87 -27.07
N LYS A 117 -9.12 -2.70 -27.50
CA LYS A 117 -10.55 -2.42 -27.47
C LYS A 117 -11.16 -2.71 -26.10
N PHE A 118 -10.69 -3.77 -25.45
CA PHE A 118 -11.21 -4.23 -24.17
C PHE A 118 -10.10 -4.25 -23.12
N ILE A 119 -10.42 -3.79 -21.90
CA ILE A 119 -9.52 -3.85 -20.75
C ILE A 119 -10.21 -4.65 -19.66
N ILE A 120 -9.64 -5.80 -19.32
CA ILE A 120 -10.19 -6.72 -18.33
C ILE A 120 -9.34 -6.63 -17.06
N PRO A 121 -9.87 -6.09 -15.94
CA PRO A 121 -9.21 -6.22 -14.64
C PRO A 121 -9.34 -7.66 -14.17
N LEU A 122 -8.28 -8.44 -14.40
CA LEU A 122 -8.28 -9.88 -14.16
C LEU A 122 -8.12 -10.23 -12.68
N LEU A 123 -7.31 -9.44 -11.94
CA LEU A 123 -6.98 -9.73 -10.55
C LEU A 123 -6.83 -8.42 -9.74
N SER A 124 -7.12 -8.51 -8.43
CA SER A 124 -6.97 -7.43 -7.46
C SER A 124 -7.77 -6.16 -7.82
N GLY A 125 -9.05 -6.33 -8.17
CA GLY A 125 -9.95 -5.28 -8.64
C GLY A 125 -10.06 -4.09 -7.68
N HIS A 126 -10.40 -4.33 -6.40
CA HIS A 126 -10.57 -3.29 -5.38
C HIS A 126 -9.25 -2.93 -4.68
N LEU A 127 -8.71 -3.80 -3.82
CA LEU A 127 -7.51 -3.50 -3.02
C LEU A 127 -6.27 -3.20 -3.88
N GLY A 128 -6.05 -3.95 -4.95
CA GLY A 128 -4.97 -3.67 -5.90
C GLY A 128 -5.29 -2.53 -6.87
N GLY A 129 -6.57 -2.13 -7.00
CA GLY A 129 -7.00 -1.02 -7.83
C GLY A 129 -7.14 -1.36 -9.32
N ALA A 130 -7.16 -2.64 -9.73
CA ALA A 130 -7.24 -3.01 -11.14
C ALA A 130 -8.50 -2.46 -11.84
N ASN A 131 -9.66 -2.35 -11.14
CA ASN A 131 -10.88 -1.78 -11.70
C ASN A 131 -10.71 -0.29 -12.04
N ILE A 132 -10.02 0.45 -11.18
CA ILE A 132 -9.74 1.87 -11.40
C ILE A 132 -8.79 2.06 -12.57
N TRP A 133 -7.70 1.27 -12.60
CA TRP A 133 -6.77 1.28 -13.71
C TRP A 133 -7.46 0.96 -15.04
N ALA A 134 -8.36 -0.04 -15.05
CA ALA A 134 -9.13 -0.40 -16.24
C ALA A 134 -10.00 0.77 -16.74
N ASN A 135 -10.73 1.43 -15.85
CA ASN A 135 -11.57 2.58 -16.21
C ASN A 135 -10.74 3.77 -16.71
N GLN A 136 -9.63 4.10 -16.03
CA GLN A 136 -8.76 5.22 -16.41
C GLN A 136 -8.12 4.99 -17.78
N LEU A 137 -7.54 3.82 -18.00
CA LEU A 137 -6.94 3.47 -19.28
C LEU A 137 -7.98 3.41 -20.38
N ALA A 138 -9.18 2.87 -20.10
CA ALA A 138 -10.28 2.85 -21.07
C ALA A 138 -10.62 4.26 -21.56
N CYS A 139 -10.75 5.22 -20.63
CA CYS A 139 -10.98 6.62 -20.96
C CYS A 139 -9.86 7.22 -21.82
N GLN A 140 -8.60 6.93 -21.47
CA GLN A 140 -7.43 7.52 -22.13
C GLN A 140 -7.17 7.00 -23.55
N ILE A 141 -7.40 5.70 -23.77
CA ILE A 141 -7.10 5.07 -25.07
C ILE A 141 -8.36 4.80 -25.92
N GLY A 142 -9.56 5.19 -25.45
CA GLY A 142 -10.81 4.94 -26.13
C GLY A 142 -11.22 3.46 -26.14
N ALA A 143 -10.89 2.73 -25.07
CA ALA A 143 -11.24 1.31 -24.89
C ALA A 143 -12.51 1.15 -24.05
N GLN A 144 -12.95 -0.10 -23.90
CA GLN A 144 -14.03 -0.49 -22.99
C GLN A 144 -13.46 -1.26 -21.79
N ALA A 145 -13.65 -0.78 -20.58
CA ALA A 145 -13.38 -1.53 -19.37
C ALA A 145 -14.45 -2.63 -19.18
N VAL A 146 -14.01 -3.87 -18.91
CA VAL A 146 -14.91 -5.03 -18.69
C VAL A 146 -14.91 -5.37 -17.20
N ILE A 147 -15.57 -4.53 -16.41
CA ILE A 147 -15.69 -4.71 -14.96
C ILE A 147 -16.77 -5.76 -14.67
N THR A 148 -16.43 -6.78 -13.87
CA THR A 148 -17.34 -7.89 -13.53
C THR A 148 -17.64 -7.98 -12.04
N THR A 149 -17.05 -7.13 -11.22
CA THR A 149 -17.25 -7.12 -9.77
C THR A 149 -18.67 -6.67 -9.44
N ALA A 150 -19.39 -7.45 -8.65
CA ALA A 150 -20.82 -7.22 -8.41
C ALA A 150 -21.12 -5.86 -7.74
N THR A 151 -20.24 -5.38 -6.85
CA THR A 151 -20.37 -4.05 -6.22
C THR A 151 -20.25 -2.93 -7.25
N ASP A 152 -19.24 -2.97 -8.12
CA ASP A 152 -19.06 -1.98 -9.17
C ASP A 152 -20.25 -1.93 -10.15
N VAL A 153 -20.75 -3.12 -10.57
CA VAL A 153 -21.91 -3.22 -11.47
C VAL A 153 -23.17 -2.59 -10.87
N ARG A 154 -23.31 -2.63 -9.53
CA ARG A 154 -24.43 -2.01 -8.81
C ARG A 154 -24.17 -0.58 -8.37
N GLY A 155 -23.00 -0.01 -8.66
CA GLY A 155 -22.60 1.33 -8.22
C GLY A 155 -22.33 1.44 -6.72
N LEU A 156 -22.10 0.31 -6.03
CA LEU A 156 -21.81 0.27 -4.60
C LEU A 156 -20.29 0.36 -4.38
N VAL A 157 -19.86 1.25 -3.52
CA VAL A 157 -18.45 1.32 -3.11
C VAL A 157 -18.22 0.34 -1.97
N ALA A 158 -17.41 -0.69 -2.18
CA ALA A 158 -17.12 -1.69 -1.16
C ALA A 158 -16.19 -1.14 -0.05
N PRO A 159 -16.24 -1.67 1.19
CA PRO A 159 -15.39 -1.20 2.29
C PRO A 159 -13.89 -1.25 2.00
N ASP A 160 -13.43 -2.25 1.26
CA ASP A 160 -12.03 -2.40 0.85
C ASP A 160 -11.61 -1.36 -0.20
N GLU A 161 -12.55 -0.83 -0.98
CA GLU A 161 -12.27 0.29 -1.87
C GLU A 161 -12.07 1.59 -1.07
N TYR A 162 -12.88 1.85 -0.04
CA TYR A 162 -12.64 2.95 0.89
C TYR A 162 -11.29 2.80 1.60
N ALA A 163 -10.99 1.59 2.12
CA ALA A 163 -9.70 1.32 2.73
C ALA A 163 -8.55 1.67 1.78
N ARG A 164 -8.62 1.27 0.52
CA ARG A 164 -7.63 1.60 -0.50
C ARG A 164 -7.52 3.11 -0.75
N ARG A 165 -8.67 3.82 -0.88
CA ARG A 165 -8.70 5.27 -1.12
C ARG A 165 -7.97 6.05 -0.03
N TYR A 166 -8.07 5.61 1.21
CA TYR A 166 -7.44 6.26 2.37
C TYR A 166 -6.09 5.64 2.76
N GLY A 167 -5.59 4.67 2.03
CA GLY A 167 -4.34 3.97 2.36
C GLY A 167 -4.44 3.09 3.61
N TRP A 168 -5.66 2.70 4.00
CA TRP A 168 -5.90 1.83 5.15
C TRP A 168 -5.79 0.35 4.78
N LYS A 169 -5.67 -0.49 5.80
CA LYS A 169 -5.63 -1.94 5.65
C LYS A 169 -6.95 -2.56 6.12
N VAL A 170 -7.25 -3.75 5.61
CA VAL A 170 -8.45 -4.52 5.99
C VAL A 170 -8.03 -5.73 6.80
N GLU A 171 -8.75 -6.02 7.91
CA GLU A 171 -8.59 -7.26 8.68
C GLU A 171 -9.87 -7.66 9.45
N PRO A 172 -10.13 -8.97 9.59
CA PRO A 172 -9.46 -10.03 8.85
C PRO A 172 -9.96 -10.10 7.40
N LEU A 173 -9.05 -10.38 6.46
CA LEU A 173 -9.39 -10.40 5.02
C LEU A 173 -10.37 -11.52 4.62
N ASN A 174 -10.36 -12.63 5.33
CA ASN A 174 -11.27 -13.75 5.08
C ASN A 174 -12.75 -13.43 5.39
N HIS A 175 -13.05 -12.37 6.17
CA HIS A 175 -14.41 -11.90 6.43
C HIS A 175 -14.93 -10.92 5.37
N LEU A 176 -14.01 -10.29 4.61
CA LEU A 176 -14.37 -9.30 3.60
C LEU A 176 -15.40 -9.81 2.57
N PRO A 177 -15.33 -11.06 2.04
CA PRO A 177 -16.37 -11.57 1.15
C PRO A 177 -17.76 -11.62 1.78
N THR A 178 -17.85 -11.95 3.08
CA THR A 178 -19.12 -11.96 3.83
C THR A 178 -19.69 -10.55 3.96
N VAL A 179 -18.84 -9.57 4.34
CA VAL A 179 -19.28 -8.17 4.49
C VAL A 179 -19.68 -7.56 3.15
N ASN A 180 -18.93 -7.83 2.07
CA ASN A 180 -19.30 -7.37 0.72
C ASN A 180 -20.61 -8.02 0.24
N ARG A 181 -20.87 -9.28 0.59
CA ARG A 181 -22.15 -9.92 0.31
C ARG A 181 -23.31 -9.26 1.08
N LEU A 182 -23.12 -8.93 2.37
CA LEU A 182 -24.11 -8.18 3.14
C LEU A 182 -24.46 -6.84 2.50
N LEU A 183 -23.44 -6.09 2.02
CA LEU A 183 -23.67 -4.86 1.29
C LEU A 183 -24.55 -5.09 0.04
N LEU A 184 -24.29 -6.14 -0.71
CA LEU A 184 -25.07 -6.49 -1.91
C LEU A 184 -26.50 -6.93 -1.58
N GLU A 185 -26.71 -7.65 -0.47
CA GLU A 185 -28.00 -8.19 -0.08
C GLU A 185 -28.89 -7.17 0.64
N GLN A 186 -28.30 -6.36 1.53
CA GLN A 186 -29.01 -5.41 2.38
C GLN A 186 -29.00 -3.98 1.83
N GLY A 187 -28.06 -3.67 0.93
CA GLY A 187 -27.88 -2.33 0.38
C GLY A 187 -27.24 -1.32 1.34
N CYS A 188 -26.98 -1.71 2.58
CA CYS A 188 -26.38 -0.84 3.60
C CYS A 188 -25.54 -1.64 4.59
N LEU A 189 -24.44 -1.06 5.07
CA LEU A 189 -23.57 -1.58 6.15
C LEU A 189 -23.53 -0.62 7.33
N ASN A 190 -23.46 -1.20 8.52
CA ASN A 190 -23.27 -0.48 9.77
C ASN A 190 -21.78 -0.23 10.04
N ILE A 191 -21.39 1.04 10.21
CA ILE A 191 -20.02 1.44 10.56
C ILE A 191 -19.97 2.00 11.97
N TRP A 192 -18.93 1.64 12.69
CA TRP A 192 -18.54 2.32 13.91
C TRP A 192 -17.08 2.78 13.83
N THR A 193 -16.78 3.92 14.45
CA THR A 193 -15.42 4.45 14.53
C THR A 193 -15.20 5.19 15.85
N SER A 194 -14.01 5.06 16.42
CA SER A 194 -13.56 5.87 17.56
C SER A 194 -12.98 7.23 17.13
N TYR A 195 -12.88 7.45 15.82
CA TYR A 195 -12.27 8.67 15.28
C TYR A 195 -13.34 9.68 14.83
N SER A 196 -13.03 10.96 14.98
CA SER A 196 -13.86 12.03 14.40
C SER A 196 -13.67 12.04 12.88
N LEU A 197 -14.76 11.84 12.14
CA LEU A 197 -14.78 11.94 10.69
C LEU A 197 -14.93 13.40 10.28
N LYS A 198 -14.28 13.80 9.17
CA LYS A 198 -14.53 15.10 8.58
C LYS A 198 -15.87 15.12 7.86
N PRO A 199 -16.64 16.22 7.91
CA PRO A 199 -17.95 16.31 7.27
C PRO A 199 -17.96 16.07 5.75
N ASP A 200 -16.84 16.33 5.10
CA ASP A 200 -16.65 16.21 3.64
C ASP A 200 -16.11 14.85 3.19
N GLU A 201 -15.96 13.89 4.11
CA GLU A 201 -15.54 12.55 3.76
C GLU A 201 -16.57 11.84 2.88
N ALA A 202 -16.14 11.32 1.73
CA ALA A 202 -17.02 10.79 0.70
C ALA A 202 -18.00 9.71 1.20
N TRP A 203 -17.58 8.86 2.11
CA TRP A 203 -18.41 7.79 2.62
C TRP A 203 -19.27 8.17 3.84
N VAL A 204 -19.01 9.31 4.52
CA VAL A 204 -19.93 9.85 5.53
C VAL A 204 -21.27 10.21 4.89
N ASN A 205 -21.25 10.60 3.61
CA ASN A 205 -22.42 10.95 2.84
C ASN A 205 -22.94 9.82 1.93
N ASP A 206 -22.30 8.64 1.97
CA ASP A 206 -22.73 7.48 1.20
C ASP A 206 -23.94 6.82 1.89
N GLU A 207 -25.09 6.81 1.22
CA GLU A 207 -26.34 6.25 1.74
C GLU A 207 -26.28 4.74 2.05
N HIS A 208 -25.24 4.06 1.54
CA HIS A 208 -25.00 2.64 1.77
C HIS A 208 -24.23 2.37 3.06
N TYR A 209 -23.93 3.41 3.86
CA TYR A 209 -23.18 3.29 5.09
C TYR A 209 -23.84 4.05 6.23
N GLN A 210 -24.27 3.33 7.27
CA GLN A 210 -24.87 3.90 8.47
C GLN A 210 -23.86 3.98 9.62
N PHE A 211 -23.50 5.20 10.03
CA PHE A 211 -22.63 5.41 11.19
C PHE A 211 -23.39 5.22 12.48
N LEU A 212 -22.86 4.33 13.33
CA LEU A 212 -23.45 3.97 14.61
C LEU A 212 -22.91 4.84 15.76
N SER A 213 -23.74 5.01 16.79
CA SER A 213 -23.30 5.54 18.09
C SER A 213 -22.51 4.49 18.89
N ASP A 214 -21.79 4.92 19.93
CA ASP A 214 -21.03 4.00 20.81
C ASP A 214 -21.90 2.93 21.45
N LYS A 215 -23.20 3.21 21.70
CA LYS A 215 -24.15 2.26 22.29
C LYS A 215 -24.51 1.11 21.37
N ASP A 216 -24.35 1.29 20.06
CA ASP A 216 -24.73 0.33 19.04
C ASP A 216 -23.52 -0.31 18.35
N LYS A 217 -22.31 -0.12 18.88
CA LYS A 217 -21.05 -0.62 18.31
C LYS A 217 -21.09 -2.12 17.99
N GLU A 218 -21.77 -2.91 18.82
CA GLU A 218 -21.91 -4.35 18.61
C GLU A 218 -22.68 -4.75 17.33
N LYS A 219 -23.41 -3.82 16.73
CA LYS A 219 -24.16 -4.01 15.47
C LYS A 219 -23.32 -3.71 14.23
N ALA A 220 -22.07 -3.21 14.40
CA ALA A 220 -21.22 -2.85 13.30
C ALA A 220 -20.81 -4.05 12.46
N ASN A 221 -20.80 -3.86 11.14
CA ASN A 221 -20.19 -4.75 10.13
C ASN A 221 -18.79 -4.27 9.77
N VAL A 222 -18.54 -2.97 9.94
CA VAL A 222 -17.26 -2.32 9.64
C VAL A 222 -16.85 -1.47 10.86
N ILE A 223 -15.66 -1.70 11.38
CA ILE A 223 -15.09 -0.89 12.44
C ILE A 223 -13.82 -0.21 11.94
N ILE A 224 -13.76 1.12 12.07
CA ILE A 224 -12.53 1.87 11.76
C ILE A 224 -11.76 2.04 13.07
N SER A 225 -10.66 1.28 13.21
CA SER A 225 -9.83 1.32 14.41
C SER A 225 -8.44 0.75 14.15
N SER A 226 -7.43 1.32 14.78
CA SER A 226 -6.07 0.77 14.86
C SER A 226 -5.91 -0.24 16.00
N PHE A 227 -6.96 -0.40 16.83
CA PHE A 227 -7.01 -1.28 18.00
C PHE A 227 -8.17 -2.28 17.83
N PRO A 228 -8.01 -3.31 16.99
CA PRO A 228 -9.06 -4.29 16.76
C PRO A 228 -9.28 -5.15 18.00
N ASP A 229 -10.54 -5.35 18.36
CA ASP A 229 -10.92 -6.37 19.33
C ASP A 229 -10.99 -7.72 18.59
N LEU A 230 -10.22 -8.70 19.04
CA LEU A 230 -10.10 -10.00 18.37
C LEU A 230 -11.28 -10.96 18.65
N THR A 231 -12.31 -10.56 19.39
CA THR A 231 -13.59 -11.29 19.50
C THR A 231 -14.42 -11.06 18.24
N ILE A 232 -13.99 -11.68 17.14
CA ILE A 232 -14.44 -11.35 15.81
C ILE A 232 -15.66 -12.19 15.42
N LYS A 233 -16.75 -11.50 14.99
CA LYS A 233 -17.87 -12.11 14.27
C LYS A 233 -17.49 -12.27 12.79
N ASP A 234 -18.02 -13.31 12.12
CA ASP A 234 -17.71 -13.57 10.70
C ASP A 234 -18.22 -12.47 9.74
N ASP A 235 -19.13 -11.63 10.20
CA ASP A 235 -19.73 -10.50 9.46
C ASP A 235 -19.14 -9.13 9.84
N LEU A 236 -17.96 -9.12 10.48
CA LEU A 236 -17.25 -7.93 10.91
C LEU A 236 -15.85 -7.86 10.29
N ILE A 237 -15.50 -6.68 9.80
CA ILE A 237 -14.12 -6.32 9.42
C ILE A 237 -13.68 -5.04 10.10
N TYR A 238 -12.36 -4.90 10.25
CA TYR A 238 -11.72 -3.66 10.64
C TYR A 238 -11.07 -2.98 9.44
N LEU A 239 -11.29 -1.69 9.32
CA LEU A 239 -10.48 -0.83 8.46
C LEU A 239 -9.45 -0.16 9.37
N VAL A 240 -8.18 -0.45 9.13
CA VAL A 240 -7.07 -0.10 10.03
C VAL A 240 -6.27 1.06 9.44
N PRO A 241 -6.42 2.29 9.96
CA PRO A 241 -5.62 3.42 9.55
C PRO A 241 -4.14 3.24 9.99
N PRO A 242 -3.14 3.58 9.13
CA PRO A 242 -1.72 3.53 9.48
C PRO A 242 -1.29 4.79 10.24
N ILE A 243 -1.65 4.88 11.51
CA ILE A 243 -1.46 6.07 12.35
C ILE A 243 -0.47 5.89 13.51
N LEU A 244 0.14 4.71 13.62
CA LEU A 244 1.13 4.42 14.64
C LEU A 244 2.55 4.55 14.09
N SER A 245 3.29 5.51 14.59
CA SER A 245 4.70 5.74 14.28
C SER A 245 5.60 5.01 15.28
N VAL A 246 6.52 4.18 14.78
CA VAL A 246 7.41 3.37 15.61
C VAL A 246 8.83 3.90 15.57
N GLY A 247 9.30 4.41 16.70
CA GLY A 247 10.69 4.77 16.88
C GLY A 247 11.51 3.60 17.40
N VAL A 248 12.63 3.28 16.75
CA VAL A 248 13.51 2.16 17.12
C VAL A 248 14.92 2.64 17.44
N GLY A 249 15.41 2.24 18.60
CA GLY A 249 16.82 2.36 18.97
C GLY A 249 17.45 0.97 19.09
N CYS A 250 18.60 0.75 18.46
CA CYS A 250 19.32 -0.54 18.48
C CYS A 250 20.83 -0.36 18.48
N ARG A 251 21.56 -1.43 18.79
CA ARG A 251 23.01 -1.52 18.54
C ARG A 251 23.25 -1.74 17.04
N ARG A 252 24.46 -1.44 16.56
CA ARG A 252 24.88 -1.78 15.21
C ARG A 252 24.89 -3.30 15.01
N GLY A 253 24.47 -3.73 13.80
CA GLY A 253 24.38 -5.16 13.46
C GLY A 253 23.21 -5.88 14.11
N VAL A 254 22.12 -5.16 14.43
CA VAL A 254 20.88 -5.80 14.90
C VAL A 254 20.29 -6.69 13.82
N SER A 255 19.80 -7.88 14.20
CA SER A 255 19.13 -8.76 13.23
C SER A 255 17.72 -8.27 12.88
N VAL A 256 17.25 -8.64 11.70
CA VAL A 256 15.91 -8.33 11.20
C VAL A 256 14.83 -8.88 12.15
N GLU A 257 15.04 -10.14 12.58
CA GLU A 257 14.12 -10.85 13.48
C GLU A 257 13.98 -10.14 14.82
N ALA A 258 15.09 -9.63 15.39
CA ALA A 258 15.07 -8.91 16.67
C ALA A 258 14.28 -7.59 16.55
N VAL A 259 14.37 -6.90 15.42
CA VAL A 259 13.60 -5.67 15.16
C VAL A 259 12.11 -6.01 15.01
N ILE A 260 11.77 -6.98 14.15
CA ILE A 260 10.38 -7.40 13.93
C ILE A 260 9.73 -7.84 15.23
N GLU A 261 10.41 -8.70 16.00
CA GLU A 261 9.89 -9.19 17.28
C GLU A 261 9.71 -8.06 18.29
N GLY A 262 10.68 -7.14 18.40
CA GLY A 262 10.58 -6.01 19.32
C GLY A 262 9.41 -5.09 18.96
N VAL A 263 9.17 -4.83 17.68
CA VAL A 263 8.02 -4.05 17.19
C VAL A 263 6.72 -4.80 17.45
N THR A 264 6.66 -6.10 17.14
CA THR A 264 5.47 -6.93 17.36
C THR A 264 5.04 -6.94 18.82
N LEU A 265 5.97 -7.21 19.74
CA LEU A 265 5.71 -7.20 21.19
C LEU A 265 5.22 -5.84 21.68
N ALA A 266 5.76 -4.74 21.14
CA ALA A 266 5.33 -3.40 21.51
C ALA A 266 3.90 -3.10 21.03
N ILE A 267 3.53 -3.56 19.83
CA ILE A 267 2.17 -3.43 19.27
C ILE A 267 1.18 -4.32 20.03
N GLU A 268 1.56 -5.56 20.35
CA GLU A 268 0.74 -6.47 21.16
C GLU A 268 0.45 -5.90 22.55
N GLN A 269 1.45 -5.27 23.19
CA GLN A 269 1.25 -4.61 24.49
C GLN A 269 0.20 -3.49 24.43
N LEU A 270 0.07 -2.82 23.29
CA LEU A 270 -0.96 -1.80 23.07
C LEU A 270 -2.32 -2.38 22.69
N GLY A 271 -2.42 -3.67 22.38
CA GLY A 271 -3.60 -4.25 21.76
C GLY A 271 -3.90 -3.67 20.38
N ALA A 272 -2.86 -3.20 19.68
CA ALA A 272 -2.99 -2.60 18.36
C ALA A 272 -2.71 -3.61 17.23
N SER A 273 -3.10 -3.26 16.00
CA SER A 273 -2.76 -4.04 14.81
C SER A 273 -1.40 -3.64 14.25
N LEU A 274 -0.59 -4.62 13.81
CA LEU A 274 0.61 -4.35 13.02
C LEU A 274 0.32 -3.57 11.73
N LYS A 275 -0.89 -3.69 11.20
CA LYS A 275 -1.35 -2.95 10.02
C LYS A 275 -1.56 -1.46 10.27
N SER A 276 -1.59 -1.04 11.54
CA SER A 276 -1.70 0.37 11.94
C SER A 276 -0.38 1.13 11.89
N LEU A 277 0.73 0.46 11.56
CA LEU A 277 2.05 1.08 11.49
C LEU A 277 2.18 2.00 10.28
N SER A 278 2.56 3.26 10.52
CA SER A 278 2.85 4.25 9.48
C SER A 278 4.30 4.20 9.00
N GLY A 279 5.23 3.74 9.84
CA GLY A 279 6.64 3.63 9.50
C GLY A 279 7.53 3.27 10.68
N ILE A 280 8.78 2.89 10.37
CA ILE A 280 9.87 2.75 11.34
C ILE A 280 10.77 3.96 11.26
N TYR A 281 11.08 4.54 12.42
CA TYR A 281 11.84 5.77 12.55
C TYR A 281 13.04 5.60 13.48
N SER A 282 14.18 6.23 13.13
CA SER A 282 15.40 6.14 13.95
C SER A 282 16.26 7.40 13.78
N ILE A 283 17.47 7.38 14.34
CA ILE A 283 18.47 8.42 14.14
C ILE A 283 19.25 8.19 12.82
N ASP A 284 19.73 9.26 12.18
CA ASP A 284 20.49 9.25 10.92
C ASP A 284 21.75 8.37 10.95
N LEU A 285 22.39 8.23 12.11
CA LEU A 285 23.47 7.28 12.34
C LEU A 285 23.09 5.82 12.07
N LYS A 286 21.81 5.52 11.86
CA LYS A 286 21.23 4.20 11.56
C LYS A 286 20.62 4.10 10.16
N SER A 287 20.86 5.08 9.30
CA SER A 287 20.32 5.11 7.94
C SER A 287 20.77 3.92 7.06
N ASP A 288 21.92 3.33 7.38
CA ASP A 288 22.53 2.17 6.72
C ASP A 288 22.36 0.85 7.49
N GLU A 289 21.56 0.82 8.58
CA GLU A 289 21.37 -0.36 9.41
C GLU A 289 20.46 -1.39 8.71
N VAL A 290 21.07 -2.46 8.18
CA VAL A 290 20.39 -3.50 7.39
C VAL A 290 19.20 -4.10 8.14
N GLY A 291 19.33 -4.37 9.45
CA GLY A 291 18.25 -4.92 10.26
C GLY A 291 17.00 -4.06 10.30
N LEU A 292 17.13 -2.71 10.34
CA LEU A 292 16.00 -1.78 10.29
C LEU A 292 15.39 -1.68 8.89
N ILE A 293 16.24 -1.59 7.87
CA ILE A 293 15.81 -1.49 6.46
C ILE A 293 15.01 -2.72 6.06
N GLU A 294 15.54 -3.91 6.32
CA GLU A 294 14.87 -5.16 5.93
C GLU A 294 13.64 -5.45 6.79
N ALA A 295 13.62 -5.06 8.08
CA ALA A 295 12.41 -5.15 8.90
C ALA A 295 11.28 -4.25 8.37
N ALA A 296 11.59 -3.02 7.95
CA ALA A 296 10.62 -2.13 7.34
C ALA A 296 10.08 -2.69 6.01
N LYS A 297 10.94 -3.26 5.17
CA LYS A 297 10.54 -3.96 3.95
C LYS A 297 9.61 -5.15 4.23
N TYR A 298 9.96 -5.97 5.23
CA TYR A 298 9.14 -7.12 5.64
C TYR A 298 7.75 -6.69 6.08
N LEU A 299 7.68 -5.62 6.90
CA LEU A 299 6.43 -5.03 7.38
C LEU A 299 5.70 -4.20 6.31
N ARG A 300 6.34 -3.95 5.15
CA ARG A 300 5.81 -3.13 4.03
C ARG A 300 5.46 -1.72 4.47
N ILE A 301 6.31 -1.11 5.29
CA ILE A 301 6.20 0.26 5.77
C ILE A 301 7.50 1.04 5.49
N PRO A 302 7.45 2.38 5.40
CA PRO A 302 8.65 3.18 5.18
C PRO A 302 9.62 3.10 6.35
N PHE A 303 10.91 3.21 6.04
CA PHE A 303 11.97 3.47 7.01
C PHE A 303 12.52 4.87 6.77
N GLN A 304 12.55 5.69 7.83
CA GLN A 304 13.09 7.05 7.78
C GLN A 304 13.94 7.33 9.01
N THR A 305 14.95 8.18 8.83
CA THR A 305 15.82 8.61 9.91
C THR A 305 15.84 10.12 10.04
N PHE A 306 16.13 10.60 11.25
CA PHE A 306 16.18 12.02 11.58
C PHE A 306 17.55 12.41 12.14
N PRO A 307 18.01 13.64 11.90
CA PRO A 307 19.23 14.19 12.50
C PRO A 307 19.18 14.20 14.03
N GLY A 308 20.34 13.91 14.65
CA GLY A 308 20.40 13.90 16.12
C GLY A 308 19.96 15.22 16.77
N VAL A 309 20.17 16.37 16.11
CA VAL A 309 19.74 17.69 16.57
C VAL A 309 18.22 17.79 16.68
N GLU A 310 17.48 17.19 15.73
CA GLU A 310 16.01 17.20 15.76
C GLU A 310 15.47 16.31 16.88
N LEU A 311 16.08 15.13 17.07
CA LEU A 311 15.73 14.25 18.19
C LEU A 311 15.95 14.97 19.53
N GLN A 312 17.08 15.66 19.70
CA GLN A 312 17.40 16.39 20.93
C GLN A 312 16.38 17.52 21.21
N ALA A 313 15.98 18.24 20.17
CA ALA A 313 14.96 19.29 20.29
C ALA A 313 13.60 18.74 20.75
N VAL A 314 13.19 17.56 20.25
CA VAL A 314 11.97 16.88 20.69
C VAL A 314 12.10 16.40 22.14
N ILE A 315 13.24 15.82 22.53
CA ILE A 315 13.49 15.36 23.90
C ILE A 315 13.33 16.51 24.88
N GLU A 316 13.84 17.70 24.55
CA GLU A 316 13.74 18.90 25.39
C GLU A 316 12.32 19.46 25.43
N ARG A 317 11.66 19.59 24.30
CA ARG A 317 10.29 20.10 24.18
C ARG A 317 9.27 19.23 24.91
N GLU A 318 9.35 17.93 24.74
CA GLU A 318 8.41 16.95 25.31
C GLU A 318 8.85 16.43 26.68
N GLN A 319 9.97 16.92 27.22
CA GLN A 319 10.55 16.52 28.50
C GLN A 319 10.73 15.00 28.64
N LEU A 320 11.20 14.34 27.56
CA LEU A 320 11.36 12.89 27.51
C LEU A 320 12.50 12.43 28.44
N ASN A 321 12.45 11.13 28.80
CA ASN A 321 13.47 10.52 29.64
C ASN A 321 14.86 10.56 28.96
N ARG A 322 15.86 11.01 29.73
CA ARG A 322 17.24 11.16 29.27
C ARG A 322 18.08 9.96 29.65
N SER A 323 18.93 9.50 28.74
CA SER A 323 19.87 8.41 28.94
C SER A 323 21.32 8.88 28.80
N LYS A 324 22.04 8.95 29.91
CA LYS A 324 23.47 9.30 29.91
C LYS A 324 24.28 8.38 29.01
N PHE A 325 23.99 7.07 29.03
CA PHE A 325 24.65 6.08 28.17
C PHE A 325 24.47 6.35 26.67
N VAL A 326 23.26 6.73 26.26
CA VAL A 326 22.98 7.04 24.84
C VAL A 326 23.70 8.35 24.46
N LYS A 327 23.67 9.36 25.33
CA LYS A 327 24.35 10.64 25.11
C LYS A 327 25.86 10.48 24.91
N GLU A 328 26.53 9.67 25.75
CA GLU A 328 27.96 9.37 25.62
C GLU A 328 28.32 8.64 24.32
N LYS A 329 27.41 7.83 23.76
CA LYS A 329 27.66 7.02 22.56
C LYS A 329 27.35 7.73 21.24
N ILE A 330 26.28 8.50 21.20
CA ILE A 330 25.75 9.08 19.94
C ILE A 330 25.37 10.56 20.05
N GLY A 331 25.65 11.22 21.17
CA GLY A 331 25.50 12.68 21.33
C GLY A 331 24.07 13.17 21.63
N VAL A 332 23.07 12.26 21.68
CA VAL A 332 21.68 12.60 21.99
C VAL A 332 21.18 11.87 23.24
N ASP A 333 20.25 12.45 23.99
CA ASP A 333 19.76 11.90 25.25
C ASP A 333 18.85 10.65 25.09
N GLY A 334 18.36 10.36 23.86
CA GLY A 334 17.50 9.22 23.53
C GLY A 334 17.20 9.11 22.04
N VAL A 335 16.64 8.01 21.57
CA VAL A 335 16.32 7.81 20.17
C VAL A 335 14.84 7.44 19.97
N CYS A 336 14.38 6.31 20.50
CA CYS A 336 13.11 5.70 20.10
C CYS A 336 11.89 6.61 20.33
N GLU A 337 11.77 7.26 21.51
CA GLU A 337 10.65 8.12 21.83
C GLU A 337 10.63 9.38 20.95
N ALA A 338 11.78 10.03 20.79
CA ALA A 338 11.89 11.23 19.95
C ALA A 338 11.66 10.91 18.46
N ALA A 339 12.22 9.78 17.98
CA ALA A 339 12.03 9.35 16.60
C ALA A 339 10.56 8.98 16.29
N SER A 340 9.86 8.33 17.23
CA SER A 340 8.43 8.02 17.05
C SER A 340 7.57 9.28 16.96
N LEU A 341 7.88 10.30 17.76
CA LEU A 341 7.18 11.59 17.73
C LEU A 341 7.46 12.37 16.46
N LEU A 342 8.70 12.38 15.97
CA LEU A 342 9.06 13.01 14.70
C LEU A 342 8.42 12.31 13.49
N GLY A 343 8.13 11.01 13.59
CA GLY A 343 7.40 10.25 12.58
C GLY A 343 5.92 10.61 12.46
N THR A 344 5.40 11.45 13.36
CA THR A 344 4.03 11.99 13.34
C THR A 344 4.04 13.49 13.02
N GLN A 345 2.96 14.02 12.47
CA GLN A 345 2.82 15.48 12.28
C GLN A 345 2.41 16.17 13.58
N ARG A 346 1.50 15.57 14.34
CA ARG A 346 0.97 16.07 15.61
C ARG A 346 0.68 14.91 16.57
N GLY A 347 1.70 14.08 16.81
CA GLY A 347 1.52 12.85 17.54
C GLY A 347 1.64 12.97 19.05
N GLN A 348 1.09 12.00 19.73
CA GLN A 348 1.22 11.76 21.16
C GLN A 348 1.95 10.44 21.41
N LEU A 349 2.92 10.45 22.34
CA LEU A 349 3.59 9.22 22.76
C LEU A 349 2.60 8.36 23.57
N ILE A 350 2.24 7.20 23.03
CA ILE A 350 1.30 6.26 23.67
C ILE A 350 1.99 5.05 24.29
N LEU A 351 3.14 4.65 23.78
CA LEU A 351 4.03 3.66 24.39
C LEU A 351 5.40 4.27 24.60
N PRO A 352 5.76 4.64 25.84
CA PRO A 352 7.12 5.03 26.18
C PRO A 352 8.11 3.87 25.91
N LYS A 353 9.40 4.18 26.03
CA LYS A 353 10.49 3.24 25.77
C LYS A 353 10.25 1.83 26.30
N PHE A 354 9.90 0.92 25.43
CA PHE A 354 9.81 -0.52 25.65
C PHE A 354 11.13 -1.19 25.27
N LYS A 355 11.60 -2.13 26.08
CA LYS A 355 12.85 -2.87 25.82
C LYS A 355 12.50 -4.32 25.42
N GLY A 356 12.89 -4.72 24.22
CA GLY A 356 12.75 -6.09 23.74
C GLY A 356 14.01 -6.55 23.01
N ARG A 357 14.49 -7.74 23.26
CA ARG A 357 15.56 -8.51 22.55
C ARG A 357 16.66 -7.70 21.85
N GLY A 358 17.24 -6.72 22.55
CA GLY A 358 18.36 -5.92 22.00
C GLY A 358 17.94 -4.66 21.23
N VAL A 359 16.64 -4.40 21.12
CA VAL A 359 16.07 -3.18 20.59
C VAL A 359 15.30 -2.41 21.66
N THR A 360 15.16 -1.11 21.48
CA THR A 360 14.24 -0.26 22.23
C THR A 360 13.21 0.29 21.26
N VAL A 361 11.94 0.16 21.59
CA VAL A 361 10.81 0.58 20.76
C VAL A 361 10.00 1.60 21.54
N ALA A 362 9.50 2.63 20.86
CA ALA A 362 8.50 3.55 21.38
C ALA A 362 7.47 3.80 20.29
N ILE A 363 6.21 4.06 20.67
CA ILE A 363 5.12 4.23 19.71
C ILE A 363 4.41 5.54 20.00
N SER A 364 4.23 6.33 18.94
CA SER A 364 3.42 7.55 18.97
C SER A 364 2.20 7.38 18.05
N LEU A 365 1.08 7.93 18.53
CA LEU A 365 -0.19 7.96 17.79
C LEU A 365 -0.35 9.34 17.13
N GLU A 366 -0.67 9.38 15.87
CA GLU A 366 -1.06 10.60 15.18
C GLU A 366 -2.39 11.13 15.70
N ASN A 367 -2.42 12.36 16.24
CA ASN A 367 -3.61 12.95 16.87
C ASN A 367 -4.66 13.46 15.88
N SER A 368 -4.25 13.79 14.67
CA SER A 368 -5.18 14.13 13.61
C SER A 368 -5.21 12.97 12.62
N LEU A 369 -6.31 12.24 12.55
CA LEU A 369 -6.66 11.60 11.32
C LEU A 369 -6.92 12.71 10.29
N SER A 370 -5.84 13.29 9.75
CA SER A 370 -5.93 13.85 8.44
C SER A 370 -6.07 12.63 7.53
N TRP A 371 -7.28 12.29 7.16
CA TRP A 371 -7.68 11.30 6.17
C TRP A 371 -6.98 11.59 4.83
N ALA A 372 -6.29 12.72 4.75
CA ALA A 372 -5.52 13.30 3.68
C ALA A 372 -4.01 13.04 3.71
N SER A 373 -3.47 12.25 4.59
CA SER A 373 -2.05 11.87 4.53
C SER A 373 -1.79 10.50 3.88
N GLY A 374 -2.78 9.92 3.24
CA GLY A 374 -2.54 9.14 2.05
C GLY A 374 -2.05 10.10 0.96
N PRO A 375 -1.33 9.63 -0.08
CA PRO A 375 -0.77 10.50 -1.11
C PRO A 375 -1.86 11.42 -1.65
N GLU A 376 -1.67 12.70 -1.38
CA GLU A 376 -2.48 13.87 -1.72
C GLU A 376 -3.96 13.61 -2.03
N THR A 377 -4.80 14.18 -1.19
CA THR A 377 -6.21 14.44 -1.47
C THR A 377 -6.42 14.62 -2.95
N LEU A 378 -7.08 13.65 -3.53
CA LEU A 378 -7.73 13.76 -4.80
C LEU A 378 -8.75 14.92 -4.69
N ASN A 379 -8.33 16.12 -5.09
CA ASN A 379 -9.29 17.16 -5.43
C ASN A 379 -10.09 16.62 -6.61
N ILE A 380 -11.35 16.26 -6.34
CA ILE A 380 -12.39 15.97 -7.32
C ILE A 380 -12.76 17.28 -8.03
#